data_03bb11d9e38bd094e92e4467daa385cf
#
_entry.id   03bb11d9e38bd094e92e4467daa385cf
#
_cell.length_a   1.000
_cell.length_b   1.000
_cell.length_c   1.000
_cell.angle_alpha   90.00
_cell.angle_beta   90.00
_cell.angle_gamma   90.00
#
_symmetry.space_group_name_H-M   'P 1'
#
loop_
_entity.id
_entity.type
_entity.pdbx_description
1 polymer ?
#
loop_
_entity_poly.entity_id
_entity_poly.type
_entity_poly.pdbx_seq_one_letter_code
_entity_poly.pdbx_strand_id
1 'polypeptide(L)'
;MSARTAPRPGRRTGAGLTDRARRIVRLNYGFQLLFNLLWWMPVFYEYQKTAGLSDGQIFGIQSIYYVAFCLFEIPTGLIADRIGARNCLRAGAVVMTAANLAPVLSASYTGFLLHFLAIALGRSLTSGAASAYLYDGLRAEKCDAHYLSAEGTARALGLGAKVVCWPLVGPVMAMAHSAPYVLSAAGAAGSLVCAVALPRASGTETPAGRTGTGRGGGAFLRDAGDALRCVASSRWLGLVMVQGVAVFTLSRICQVNLFQPILLDHGIGEASSGGVLAAMTVAEAVGSARPQWLSRRLTPVAWVSVLSLALAGTLAAMAVGGPWTVIALLCLFAAATGFVYPVQRKLVNDAVPPDAPRATLLSIESIVDRAVCALAAIAVGAYVSAGHLDTLLLHSALATAVLLGAVQLLLHSGVVKREHAGSGPGPAVDGHARVPASRAAPTAGADAGADADADADADADGHDRGRTVGRSTEGARRGPPPGA
;
A
#
# COMPACT_ATOMS: atom_id res chain seq x y z
N MET A 1 41.80 44.37 -16.73
CA MET A 1 40.37 44.06 -16.59
C MET A 1 40.26 42.59 -16.24
N SER A 2 40.05 42.32 -14.97
CA SER A 2 40.09 40.97 -14.41
C SER A 2 38.65 40.41 -14.34
N ALA A 3 38.38 39.35 -15.07
CA ALA A 3 37.07 38.65 -15.07
C ALA A 3 36.90 37.92 -13.75
N ARG A 4 35.97 38.38 -12.91
CA ARG A 4 35.51 37.68 -11.70
C ARG A 4 34.67 36.47 -12.14
N THR A 5 35.23 35.28 -12.01
CA THR A 5 34.51 34.02 -12.09
C THR A 5 33.50 33.92 -10.94
N ALA A 6 32.22 33.79 -11.29
CA ALA A 6 31.14 33.49 -10.34
C ALA A 6 31.38 32.14 -9.63
N PRO A 7 31.13 32.03 -8.33
CA PRO A 7 31.27 30.76 -7.61
C PRO A 7 30.25 29.77 -8.10
N ARG A 8 30.72 28.58 -8.52
CA ARG A 8 29.88 27.40 -8.81
C ARG A 8 29.06 27.05 -7.57
N PRO A 9 27.75 26.69 -7.71
CA PRO A 9 26.98 26.23 -6.59
C PRO A 9 27.66 24.98 -6.05
N GLY A 10 28.12 25.05 -4.80
CA GLY A 10 28.79 23.94 -4.12
C GLY A 10 27.90 22.72 -4.08
N ARG A 11 28.43 21.63 -4.58
CA ARG A 11 27.95 20.26 -4.36
C ARG A 11 27.83 20.09 -2.84
N ARG A 12 26.59 20.14 -2.30
CA ARG A 12 26.35 19.79 -0.89
C ARG A 12 26.70 18.30 -0.76
N THR A 13 27.86 18.03 -0.26
CA THR A 13 28.28 16.73 0.25
C THR A 13 27.25 16.33 1.29
N GLY A 14 26.63 15.16 1.13
CA GLY A 14 25.58 14.66 2.02
C GLY A 14 26.06 14.64 3.46
N ALA A 15 25.58 15.58 4.26
CA ALA A 15 25.71 15.49 5.70
C ALA A 15 24.97 14.23 6.14
N GLY A 16 25.70 13.29 6.75
CA GLY A 16 25.12 12.05 7.29
C GLY A 16 24.03 12.39 8.31
N LEU A 17 23.08 11.46 8.51
CA LEU A 17 22.02 11.61 9.50
C LEU A 17 22.60 11.99 10.88
N THR A 18 21.97 12.95 11.55
CA THR A 18 22.28 13.25 12.95
C THR A 18 21.96 12.03 13.84
N ASP A 19 22.54 11.96 15.03
CA ASP A 19 22.24 10.82 15.93
C ASP A 19 20.76 10.74 16.30
N ARG A 20 20.09 11.89 16.39
CA ARG A 20 18.67 11.97 16.64
C ARG A 20 17.86 11.52 15.41
N ALA A 21 18.21 11.96 14.22
CA ALA A 21 17.59 11.50 12.97
C ALA A 21 17.76 9.99 12.79
N ARG A 22 18.96 9.45 13.04
CA ARG A 22 19.20 7.99 13.05
C ARG A 22 18.31 7.25 14.05
N ARG A 23 18.12 7.80 15.24
CA ARG A 23 17.23 7.21 16.25
C ARG A 23 15.78 7.22 15.79
N ILE A 24 15.29 8.34 15.21
CA ILE A 24 13.95 8.44 14.64
C ILE A 24 13.75 7.37 13.57
N VAL A 25 14.64 7.27 12.60
CA VAL A 25 14.57 6.31 11.49
C VAL A 25 14.57 4.87 11.99
N ARG A 26 15.48 4.49 12.91
CA ARG A 26 15.54 3.13 13.46
C ARG A 26 14.27 2.75 14.22
N LEU A 27 13.74 3.65 15.03
CA LEU A 27 12.51 3.41 15.78
C LEU A 27 11.29 3.35 14.87
N ASN A 28 11.28 4.15 13.78
CA ASN A 28 10.24 4.05 12.77
C ASN A 28 10.30 2.70 12.03
N TYR A 29 11.49 2.20 11.67
CA TYR A 29 11.65 0.87 11.09
C TYR A 29 11.10 -0.22 12.01
N GLY A 30 11.48 -0.19 13.30
CA GLY A 30 10.97 -1.12 14.29
C GLY A 30 9.45 -1.03 14.46
N PHE A 31 8.91 0.18 14.50
CA PHE A 31 7.48 0.40 14.58
C PHE A 31 6.74 -0.17 13.38
N GLN A 32 7.13 0.23 12.17
CA GLN A 32 6.48 -0.19 10.93
C GLN A 32 6.56 -1.71 10.74
N LEU A 33 7.72 -2.31 10.97
CA LEU A 33 7.90 -3.75 10.88
C LEU A 33 6.99 -4.51 11.85
N LEU A 34 7.05 -4.16 13.13
CA LEU A 34 6.33 -4.89 14.19
C LEU A 34 4.82 -4.65 14.15
N PHE A 35 4.39 -3.44 13.76
CA PHE A 35 2.97 -3.09 13.64
C PHE A 35 2.30 -3.80 12.46
N ASN A 36 3.01 -3.95 11.33
CA ASN A 36 2.46 -4.53 10.10
C ASN A 36 2.74 -6.02 9.92
N LEU A 37 3.51 -6.66 10.81
CA LEU A 37 3.77 -8.09 10.79
C LEU A 37 2.61 -8.85 11.45
N LEU A 38 1.55 -9.07 10.68
CA LEU A 38 0.37 -9.80 11.11
C LEU A 38 0.56 -11.29 10.83
N TRP A 39 0.94 -12.07 11.85
CA TRP A 39 1.16 -13.51 11.73
C TRP A 39 -0.10 -14.29 11.42
N TRP A 40 -1.27 -13.80 11.84
CA TRP A 40 -2.56 -14.47 11.59
C TRP A 40 -3.06 -14.32 10.14
N MET A 41 -2.51 -13.38 9.36
CA MET A 41 -2.99 -13.07 8.01
C MET A 41 -3.07 -14.30 7.08
N PRO A 42 -2.08 -15.21 7.05
CA PRO A 42 -2.15 -16.41 6.19
C PRO A 42 -3.18 -17.44 6.60
N VAL A 43 -3.76 -17.37 7.80
CA VAL A 43 -4.60 -18.43 8.39
C VAL A 43 -5.89 -17.92 9.03
N PHE A 44 -6.24 -16.64 8.83
CA PHE A 44 -7.36 -16.03 9.54
C PHE A 44 -8.72 -16.67 9.20
N TYR A 45 -8.92 -17.03 7.94
CA TYR A 45 -10.16 -17.67 7.50
C TYR A 45 -10.32 -19.04 8.14
N GLU A 46 -9.28 -19.88 8.06
CA GLU A 46 -9.30 -21.22 8.59
C GLU A 46 -9.41 -21.24 10.13
N TYR A 47 -8.71 -20.33 10.82
CA TYR A 47 -8.86 -20.20 12.26
C TYR A 47 -10.28 -19.81 12.68
N GLN A 48 -10.97 -18.97 11.90
CA GLN A 48 -12.36 -18.64 12.14
C GLN A 48 -13.29 -19.84 11.85
N LYS A 49 -12.99 -20.64 10.82
CA LYS A 49 -13.72 -21.87 10.51
C LYS A 49 -13.59 -22.89 11.64
N THR A 50 -12.37 -23.12 12.16
CA THR A 50 -12.15 -24.05 13.28
C THR A 50 -12.79 -23.55 14.58
N ALA A 51 -12.98 -22.25 14.74
CA ALA A 51 -13.74 -21.66 15.84
C ALA A 51 -15.27 -21.76 15.65
N GLY A 52 -15.74 -22.40 14.57
CA GLY A 52 -17.16 -22.70 14.31
C GLY A 52 -17.92 -21.59 13.58
N LEU A 53 -17.25 -20.60 13.01
CA LEU A 53 -17.94 -19.57 12.22
C LEU A 53 -18.32 -20.10 10.85
N SER A 54 -19.50 -19.71 10.38
CA SER A 54 -19.92 -19.93 9.00
C SER A 54 -19.20 -18.96 8.04
N ASP A 55 -19.14 -19.31 6.74
CA ASP A 55 -18.54 -18.46 5.73
C ASP A 55 -19.24 -17.10 5.65
N GLY A 56 -20.57 -17.08 5.75
CA GLY A 56 -21.34 -15.83 5.80
C GLY A 56 -20.97 -14.94 7.00
N GLN A 57 -20.66 -15.52 8.16
CA GLN A 57 -20.20 -14.79 9.32
C GLN A 57 -18.78 -14.24 9.11
N ILE A 58 -17.87 -15.03 8.57
CA ILE A 58 -16.48 -14.66 8.31
C ILE A 58 -16.42 -13.47 7.34
N PHE A 59 -17.07 -13.60 6.18
CA PHE A 59 -17.08 -12.54 5.18
C PHE A 59 -17.98 -11.35 5.57
N GLY A 60 -18.99 -11.58 6.41
CA GLY A 60 -19.75 -10.51 7.06
C GLY A 60 -18.86 -9.63 7.96
N ILE A 61 -17.99 -10.26 8.76
CA ILE A 61 -16.99 -9.54 9.55
C ILE A 61 -16.04 -8.74 8.66
N GLN A 62 -15.57 -9.30 7.53
CA GLN A 62 -14.73 -8.57 6.57
C GLN A 62 -15.46 -7.37 5.96
N SER A 63 -16.73 -7.53 5.61
CA SER A 63 -17.56 -6.42 5.14
C SER A 63 -17.65 -5.30 6.18
N ILE A 64 -17.95 -5.65 7.43
CA ILE A 64 -18.00 -4.70 8.55
C ILE A 64 -16.64 -4.01 8.75
N TYR A 65 -15.53 -4.74 8.65
CA TYR A 65 -14.17 -4.19 8.71
C TYR A 65 -13.95 -3.09 7.67
N TYR A 66 -14.30 -3.33 6.40
CA TYR A 66 -14.14 -2.33 5.34
C TYR A 66 -14.99 -1.08 5.59
N VAL A 67 -16.23 -1.25 6.02
CA VAL A 67 -17.12 -0.13 6.39
C VAL A 67 -16.55 0.64 7.59
N ALA A 68 -16.14 -0.08 8.64
CA ALA A 68 -15.59 0.53 9.85
C ALA A 68 -14.33 1.32 9.55
N PHE A 69 -13.46 0.82 8.67
CA PHE A 69 -12.26 1.53 8.26
C PHE A 69 -12.60 2.87 7.63
N CYS A 70 -13.55 2.92 6.67
CA CYS A 70 -14.01 4.15 6.06
C CYS A 70 -14.57 5.13 7.10
N LEU A 71 -15.36 4.64 8.06
CA LEU A 71 -15.96 5.46 9.09
C LEU A 71 -14.93 6.01 10.08
N PHE A 72 -13.88 5.25 10.40
CA PHE A 72 -12.84 5.68 11.32
C PHE A 72 -11.82 6.63 10.70
N GLU A 73 -11.59 6.58 9.40
CA GLU A 73 -10.56 7.37 8.73
C GLU A 73 -10.78 8.89 8.94
N ILE A 74 -12.03 9.36 8.85
CA ILE A 74 -12.36 10.77 9.03
C ILE A 74 -12.14 11.25 10.49
N PRO A 75 -12.72 10.62 11.54
CA PRO A 75 -12.54 11.09 12.91
C PRO A 75 -11.11 10.90 13.41
N THR A 76 -10.38 9.85 12.96
CA THR A 76 -8.99 9.64 13.38
C THR A 76 -8.05 10.69 12.82
N GLY A 77 -8.30 11.19 11.60
CA GLY A 77 -7.58 12.34 11.05
C GLY A 77 -7.73 13.57 11.93
N LEU A 78 -8.95 13.90 12.38
CA LEU A 78 -9.22 15.01 13.31
C LEU A 78 -8.58 14.79 14.70
N ILE A 79 -8.52 13.56 15.15
CA ILE A 79 -7.83 13.19 16.40
C ILE A 79 -6.32 13.40 16.23
N ALA A 80 -5.74 12.99 15.09
CA ALA A 80 -4.33 13.15 14.80
C ALA A 80 -3.88 14.63 14.83
N ASP A 81 -4.72 15.54 14.34
CA ASP A 81 -4.47 16.97 14.40
C ASP A 81 -4.45 17.52 15.84
N ARG A 82 -5.21 16.91 16.76
CA ARG A 82 -5.33 17.36 18.16
C ARG A 82 -4.25 16.76 19.06
N ILE A 83 -3.99 15.46 18.96
CA ILE A 83 -3.08 14.76 19.88
C ILE A 83 -1.66 14.60 19.34
N GLY A 84 -1.47 14.88 18.04
CA GLY A 84 -0.20 14.78 17.33
C GLY A 84 0.16 13.36 16.90
N ALA A 85 0.96 13.25 15.84
CA ALA A 85 1.32 11.98 15.18
C ALA A 85 1.91 10.93 16.15
N ARG A 86 2.82 11.36 17.04
CA ARG A 86 3.46 10.44 18.01
C ARG A 86 2.44 9.76 18.95
N ASN A 87 1.43 10.49 19.42
CA ASN A 87 0.41 9.93 20.30
C ASN A 87 -0.58 9.06 19.52
N CYS A 88 -0.84 9.36 18.25
CA CYS A 88 -1.60 8.47 17.36
C CYS A 88 -0.90 7.13 17.16
N LEU A 89 0.42 7.12 16.95
CA LEU A 89 1.20 5.87 16.85
C LEU A 89 1.11 5.04 18.12
N ARG A 90 1.17 5.68 19.29
CA ARG A 90 1.01 4.99 20.60
C ARG A 90 -0.39 4.42 20.77
N ALA A 91 -1.41 5.24 20.53
CA ALA A 91 -2.80 4.81 20.65
C ALA A 91 -3.11 3.66 19.67
N GLY A 92 -2.66 3.79 18.41
CA GLY A 92 -2.81 2.74 17.41
C GLY A 92 -2.13 1.44 17.82
N ALA A 93 -0.90 1.49 18.36
CA ALA A 93 -0.20 0.29 18.84
C ALA A 93 -0.90 -0.38 20.04
N VAL A 94 -1.46 0.39 20.98
CA VAL A 94 -2.27 -0.13 22.09
C VAL A 94 -3.51 -0.83 21.54
N VAL A 95 -4.25 -0.16 20.67
CA VAL A 95 -5.46 -0.71 20.05
C VAL A 95 -5.14 -1.98 19.27
N MET A 96 -4.05 -1.98 18.47
CA MET A 96 -3.62 -3.16 17.70
C MET A 96 -3.23 -4.33 18.60
N THR A 97 -2.58 -4.07 19.75
CA THR A 97 -2.25 -5.11 20.73
C THR A 97 -3.52 -5.73 21.29
N ALA A 98 -4.46 -4.91 21.74
CA ALA A 98 -5.74 -5.38 22.25
C ALA A 98 -6.56 -6.14 21.19
N ALA A 99 -6.56 -5.62 19.95
CA ALA A 99 -7.21 -6.26 18.82
C ALA A 99 -6.73 -7.70 18.60
N ASN A 100 -5.42 -7.92 18.60
CA ASN A 100 -4.87 -9.25 18.39
C ASN A 100 -5.07 -10.20 19.58
N LEU A 101 -5.33 -9.70 20.77
CA LEU A 101 -5.67 -10.52 21.93
C LEU A 101 -7.15 -10.96 21.95
N ALA A 102 -8.06 -10.24 21.30
CA ALA A 102 -9.48 -10.53 21.32
C ALA A 102 -9.81 -11.98 20.87
N PRO A 103 -9.29 -12.50 19.73
CA PRO A 103 -9.52 -13.89 19.33
C PRO A 103 -8.85 -14.94 20.25
N VAL A 104 -7.78 -14.55 20.94
CA VAL A 104 -7.09 -15.43 21.92
C VAL A 104 -7.94 -15.61 23.16
N LEU A 105 -8.58 -14.52 23.62
CA LEU A 105 -9.45 -14.54 24.79
C LEU A 105 -10.82 -15.13 24.50
N SER A 106 -11.34 -14.94 23.30
CA SER A 106 -12.64 -15.46 22.88
C SER A 106 -12.61 -15.77 21.38
N ALA A 107 -12.38 -17.04 21.04
CA ALA A 107 -12.48 -17.55 19.67
C ALA A 107 -13.96 -17.73 19.28
N SER A 108 -14.67 -16.63 19.09
CA SER A 108 -16.09 -16.56 18.79
C SER A 108 -16.39 -15.45 17.79
N TYR A 109 -17.60 -15.44 17.22
CA TYR A 109 -18.03 -14.37 16.31
C TYR A 109 -17.78 -12.98 16.89
N THR A 110 -18.14 -12.75 18.16
CA THR A 110 -17.93 -11.45 18.81
C THR A 110 -16.44 -11.14 18.99
N GLY A 111 -15.63 -12.12 19.38
CA GLY A 111 -14.17 -11.93 19.51
C GLY A 111 -13.51 -11.53 18.19
N PHE A 112 -13.88 -12.19 17.08
CA PHE A 112 -13.35 -11.82 15.75
C PHE A 112 -13.92 -10.50 15.25
N LEU A 113 -15.19 -10.21 15.49
CA LEU A 113 -15.78 -8.92 15.14
C LEU A 113 -15.05 -7.77 15.86
N LEU A 114 -14.83 -7.90 17.16
CA LEU A 114 -14.08 -6.92 17.94
C LEU A 114 -12.63 -6.78 17.45
N HIS A 115 -11.99 -7.91 17.11
CA HIS A 115 -10.66 -7.92 16.52
C HIS A 115 -10.60 -7.06 15.26
N PHE A 116 -11.47 -7.31 14.27
CA PHE A 116 -11.43 -6.60 13.00
C PHE A 116 -11.86 -5.13 13.13
N LEU A 117 -12.82 -4.82 14.00
CA LEU A 117 -13.18 -3.43 14.31
C LEU A 117 -12.01 -2.67 14.96
N ALA A 118 -11.31 -3.30 15.91
CA ALA A 118 -10.16 -2.71 16.56
C ALA A 118 -8.95 -2.59 15.60
N ILE A 119 -8.74 -3.58 14.69
CA ILE A 119 -7.75 -3.47 13.60
C ILE A 119 -8.06 -2.25 12.72
N ALA A 120 -9.31 -2.06 12.30
CA ALA A 120 -9.72 -0.91 11.52
C ALA A 120 -9.39 0.40 12.25
N LEU A 121 -9.73 0.51 13.53
CA LEU A 121 -9.44 1.70 14.34
C LEU A 121 -7.92 1.92 14.51
N GLY A 122 -7.17 0.88 14.86
CA GLY A 122 -5.72 0.96 15.07
C GLY A 122 -4.98 1.40 13.80
N ARG A 123 -5.37 0.86 12.64
CA ARG A 123 -4.82 1.25 11.34
C ARG A 123 -5.20 2.67 10.96
N SER A 124 -6.47 3.07 11.14
CA SER A 124 -6.90 4.44 10.87
C SER A 124 -6.17 5.48 11.74
N LEU A 125 -5.87 5.16 13.02
CA LEU A 125 -5.08 6.03 13.89
C LEU A 125 -3.63 6.19 13.44
N THR A 126 -3.04 5.16 12.83
CA THR A 126 -1.64 5.18 12.39
C THR A 126 -1.49 5.59 10.93
N SER A 127 -2.56 5.54 10.14
CA SER A 127 -2.62 5.99 8.76
C SER A 127 -2.17 7.45 8.67
N GLY A 128 -1.18 7.73 7.82
CA GLY A 128 -0.60 9.07 7.71
C GLY A 128 0.26 9.53 8.90
N ALA A 129 -0.03 9.09 10.14
CA ALA A 129 0.70 9.54 11.33
C ALA A 129 2.17 9.07 11.32
N ALA A 130 2.45 7.87 10.82
CA ALA A 130 3.81 7.34 10.76
C ALA A 130 4.68 8.12 9.77
N SER A 131 4.18 8.34 8.56
CA SER A 131 4.88 9.11 7.52
C SER A 131 5.03 10.59 7.91
N ALA A 132 3.98 11.20 8.50
CA ALA A 132 4.04 12.57 9.01
C ALA A 132 5.10 12.73 10.11
N TYR A 133 5.11 11.82 11.11
CA TYR A 133 6.11 11.86 12.19
C TYR A 133 7.54 11.73 11.65
N LEU A 134 7.77 10.79 10.71
CA LEU A 134 9.07 10.58 10.10
C LEU A 134 9.53 11.82 9.32
N TYR A 135 8.63 12.38 8.50
CA TYR A 135 8.92 13.58 7.71
C TYR A 135 9.27 14.78 8.59
N ASP A 136 8.41 15.10 9.57
CA ASP A 136 8.60 16.24 10.47
C ASP A 136 9.85 16.06 11.34
N GLY A 137 10.10 14.84 11.80
CA GLY A 137 11.30 14.50 12.57
C GLY A 137 12.59 14.70 11.78
N LEU A 138 12.65 14.24 10.53
CA LEU A 138 13.80 14.43 9.65
C LEU A 138 13.96 15.90 9.24
N ARG A 139 12.86 16.60 8.98
CA ARG A 139 12.88 18.04 8.64
C ARG A 139 13.39 18.89 9.79
N ALA A 140 13.01 18.59 11.03
CA ALA A 140 13.51 19.28 12.23
C ALA A 140 15.04 19.14 12.38
N GLU A 141 15.60 18.03 11.95
CA GLU A 141 17.03 17.72 11.94
C GLU A 141 17.73 18.15 10.63
N LYS A 142 17.02 18.81 9.70
CA LYS A 142 17.51 19.23 8.37
C LYS A 142 18.01 18.04 7.52
N CYS A 143 17.43 16.88 7.71
CA CYS A 143 17.73 15.60 7.04
C CYS A 143 16.59 15.12 6.14
N ASP A 144 15.67 15.99 5.72
CA ASP A 144 14.48 15.71 4.91
C ASP A 144 14.80 15.04 3.56
N ALA A 145 15.98 15.26 3.01
CA ALA A 145 16.47 14.57 1.80
C ALA A 145 16.54 13.01 1.97
N HIS A 146 16.56 12.50 3.21
CA HIS A 146 16.61 11.07 3.50
C HIS A 146 15.21 10.45 3.69
N TYR A 147 14.13 11.24 3.63
CA TYR A 147 12.78 10.76 3.91
C TYR A 147 12.37 9.61 2.99
N LEU A 148 12.46 9.79 1.67
CA LEU A 148 12.07 8.76 0.69
C LEU A 148 12.84 7.46 0.89
N SER A 149 14.15 7.55 1.12
CA SER A 149 14.97 6.36 1.40
C SER A 149 14.57 5.67 2.71
N ALA A 150 14.25 6.43 3.76
CA ALA A 150 13.84 5.90 5.04
C ALA A 150 12.45 5.23 4.94
N GLU A 151 11.49 5.86 4.27
CA GLU A 151 10.15 5.29 4.06
C GLU A 151 10.22 4.02 3.22
N GLY A 152 10.94 4.06 2.07
CA GLY A 152 11.13 2.89 1.22
C GLY A 152 11.81 1.72 1.95
N THR A 153 12.83 2.01 2.77
CA THR A 153 13.49 0.96 3.57
C THR A 153 12.53 0.36 4.61
N ALA A 154 11.69 1.17 5.27
CA ALA A 154 10.70 0.67 6.23
C ALA A 154 9.74 -0.32 5.56
N ARG A 155 9.24 0.02 4.37
CA ARG A 155 8.37 -0.88 3.57
C ARG A 155 9.09 -2.17 3.17
N ALA A 156 10.31 -2.06 2.64
CA ALA A 156 11.11 -3.22 2.24
C ALA A 156 11.38 -4.17 3.41
N LEU A 157 11.68 -3.65 4.61
CA LEU A 157 11.85 -4.45 5.82
C LEU A 157 10.54 -5.15 6.21
N GLY A 158 9.41 -4.46 6.13
CA GLY A 158 8.09 -5.04 6.39
C GLY A 158 7.75 -6.20 5.45
N LEU A 159 7.98 -6.03 4.15
CA LEU A 159 7.77 -7.09 3.16
C LEU A 159 8.74 -8.25 3.36
N GLY A 160 10.02 -7.97 3.58
CA GLY A 160 11.02 -9.01 3.87
C GLY A 160 10.66 -9.83 5.11
N ALA A 161 10.16 -9.19 6.17
CA ALA A 161 9.71 -9.88 7.37
C ALA A 161 8.51 -10.80 7.08
N LYS A 162 7.53 -10.37 6.28
CA LYS A 162 6.40 -11.21 5.86
C LYS A 162 6.89 -12.44 5.09
N VAL A 163 7.78 -12.26 4.12
CA VAL A 163 8.35 -13.35 3.32
C VAL A 163 9.05 -14.39 4.20
N VAL A 164 9.74 -13.95 5.24
CA VAL A 164 10.45 -14.85 6.16
C VAL A 164 9.52 -15.48 7.19
N CYS A 165 8.60 -14.72 7.77
CA CYS A 165 7.80 -15.14 8.91
C CYS A 165 6.54 -15.92 8.50
N TRP A 166 5.89 -15.57 7.41
CA TRP A 166 4.64 -16.23 7.01
C TRP A 166 4.75 -17.71 6.70
N PRO A 167 5.83 -18.24 6.06
CA PRO A 167 6.00 -19.69 5.92
C PRO A 167 6.05 -20.45 7.24
N LEU A 168 6.39 -19.77 8.34
CA LEU A 168 6.44 -20.38 9.67
C LEU A 168 5.07 -20.46 10.36
N VAL A 169 4.03 -19.82 9.79
CA VAL A 169 2.70 -19.73 10.43
C VAL A 169 2.06 -21.11 10.57
N GLY A 170 2.16 -21.98 9.56
CA GLY A 170 1.64 -23.35 9.64
C GLY A 170 2.24 -24.13 10.81
N PRO A 171 3.57 -24.29 10.89
CA PRO A 171 4.21 -24.90 12.06
C PRO A 171 3.87 -24.23 13.40
N VAL A 172 3.76 -22.92 13.45
CA VAL A 172 3.39 -22.17 14.67
C VAL A 172 1.95 -22.49 15.07
N MET A 173 1.03 -22.53 14.14
CA MET A 173 -0.38 -22.88 14.39
C MET A 173 -0.54 -24.33 14.84
N ALA A 174 0.28 -25.25 14.32
CA ALA A 174 0.30 -26.66 14.76
C ALA A 174 0.72 -26.80 16.23
N MET A 175 1.52 -25.88 16.77
CA MET A 175 1.88 -25.89 18.19
C MET A 175 0.75 -25.37 19.09
N ALA A 176 0.07 -24.32 18.66
CA ALA A 176 -1.11 -23.76 19.31
C ALA A 176 -1.92 -22.93 18.29
N HIS A 177 -3.18 -23.25 18.12
CA HIS A 177 -4.05 -22.58 17.11
C HIS A 177 -4.10 -21.06 17.27
N SER A 178 -4.04 -20.54 18.50
CA SER A 178 -4.03 -19.09 18.78
C SER A 178 -2.65 -18.43 18.65
N ALA A 179 -1.57 -19.19 18.48
CA ALA A 179 -0.20 -18.68 18.49
C ALA A 179 0.05 -17.57 17.45
N PRO A 180 -0.48 -17.61 16.22
CA PRO A 180 -0.32 -16.51 15.26
C PRO A 180 -0.89 -15.17 15.78
N TYR A 181 -2.01 -15.21 16.49
CA TYR A 181 -2.59 -14.01 17.10
C TYR A 181 -1.77 -13.49 18.29
N VAL A 182 -1.25 -14.41 19.12
CA VAL A 182 -0.33 -14.06 20.22
C VAL A 182 0.94 -13.40 19.70
N LEU A 183 1.55 -13.97 18.65
CA LEU A 183 2.75 -13.38 18.01
C LEU A 183 2.44 -12.00 17.40
N SER A 184 1.26 -11.83 16.80
CA SER A 184 0.82 -10.52 16.28
C SER A 184 0.60 -9.53 17.40
N ALA A 185 0.03 -9.95 18.54
CA ALA A 185 -0.12 -9.11 19.73
C ALA A 185 1.25 -8.71 20.31
N ALA A 186 2.20 -9.66 20.38
CA ALA A 186 3.56 -9.39 20.82
C ALA A 186 4.28 -8.41 19.89
N GLY A 187 4.12 -8.57 18.57
CA GLY A 187 4.60 -7.60 17.57
C GLY A 187 4.01 -6.20 17.79
N ALA A 188 2.68 -6.11 17.94
CA ALA A 188 2.02 -4.84 18.20
C ALA A 188 2.47 -4.19 19.53
N ALA A 189 2.66 -4.98 20.60
CA ALA A 189 3.25 -4.51 21.86
C ALA A 189 4.70 -4.03 21.68
N GLY A 190 5.50 -4.72 20.88
CA GLY A 190 6.84 -4.28 20.49
C GLY A 190 6.81 -2.95 19.72
N SER A 191 5.82 -2.76 18.83
CA SER A 191 5.64 -1.49 18.13
C SER A 191 5.28 -0.36 19.12
N LEU A 192 4.50 -0.65 20.17
CA LEU A 192 4.22 0.32 21.23
C LEU A 192 5.51 0.76 21.96
N VAL A 193 6.42 -0.17 22.25
CA VAL A 193 7.74 0.15 22.84
C VAL A 193 8.51 1.10 21.92
N CYS A 194 8.54 0.82 20.63
CA CYS A 194 9.14 1.74 19.64
C CYS A 194 8.46 3.11 19.67
N ALA A 195 7.11 3.17 19.65
CA ALA A 195 6.34 4.42 19.66
C ALA A 195 6.53 5.26 20.95
N VAL A 196 6.70 4.59 22.10
CA VAL A 196 7.01 5.27 23.36
C VAL A 196 8.43 5.84 23.35
N ALA A 197 9.40 5.09 22.78
CA ALA A 197 10.80 5.49 22.68
C ALA A 197 11.08 6.57 21.64
N LEU A 198 10.12 6.87 20.73
CA LEU A 198 10.23 7.94 19.73
C LEU A 198 10.54 9.29 20.43
N PRO A 199 11.53 10.05 19.96
CA PRO A 199 11.83 11.38 20.52
C PRO A 199 10.63 12.34 20.42
N ARG A 200 10.50 13.28 21.33
CA ARG A 200 9.56 14.39 21.17
C ARG A 200 10.05 15.29 20.05
N ALA A 201 9.16 15.84 19.24
CA ALA A 201 9.55 16.82 18.23
C ALA A 201 10.25 18.01 18.90
N SER A 202 11.46 18.39 18.42
CA SER A 202 12.17 19.56 18.92
C SER A 202 11.59 20.81 18.26
N GLY A 203 11.00 21.66 19.07
CA GLY A 203 10.42 22.93 18.62
C GLY A 203 8.95 22.74 18.26
N THR A 204 8.12 23.33 19.08
CA THR A 204 6.68 23.46 18.93
C THR A 204 6.01 22.21 18.39
N GLU A 205 5.42 21.40 19.26
CA GLU A 205 4.22 20.65 18.92
C GLU A 205 3.19 21.71 18.46
N THR A 206 3.47 22.32 17.32
CA THR A 206 2.41 22.96 16.58
C THR A 206 1.55 21.77 16.16
N PRO A 207 0.29 21.68 16.61
CA PRO A 207 -0.62 20.68 16.08
C PRO A 207 -0.41 20.68 14.56
N ALA A 208 -0.40 19.50 13.95
CA ALA A 208 -0.17 19.32 12.50
C ALA A 208 -1.22 20.07 11.65
N GLY A 209 -1.43 21.34 11.94
CA GLY A 209 -2.47 22.25 11.51
C GLY A 209 -1.95 23.47 10.77
N ARG A 210 -0.84 23.36 10.01
CA ARG A 210 -0.42 24.49 9.16
C ARG A 210 -0.04 24.19 7.73
N THR A 211 -0.18 22.97 7.25
CA THR A 211 -0.11 22.69 5.80
C THR A 211 -1.35 22.02 5.22
N GLY A 212 -2.39 21.85 6.01
CA GLY A 212 -3.69 21.39 5.54
C GLY A 212 -4.73 21.89 6.51
N THR A 213 -5.20 23.11 6.29
CA THR A 213 -6.49 23.60 6.75
C THR A 213 -7.00 22.97 8.05
N GLY A 214 -6.88 23.70 9.18
CA GLY A 214 -7.79 23.60 10.31
C GLY A 214 -9.23 23.92 9.87
N ARG A 215 -9.71 23.18 8.89
CA ARG A 215 -11.04 23.25 8.31
C ARG A 215 -11.92 22.35 9.15
N GLY A 216 -12.86 22.93 9.89
CA GLY A 216 -13.91 22.18 10.54
C GLY A 216 -14.63 21.25 9.56
N GLY A 217 -15.35 20.23 10.06
CA GLY A 217 -16.04 19.23 9.22
C GLY A 217 -16.83 19.77 8.02
N GLY A 218 -17.28 21.04 8.06
CA GLY A 218 -17.92 21.72 6.95
C GLY A 218 -17.01 22.03 5.76
N ALA A 219 -15.70 22.15 5.96
CA ALA A 219 -14.77 22.35 4.85
C ALA A 219 -14.42 21.03 4.17
N PHE A 220 -14.28 19.94 4.94
CA PHE A 220 -14.14 18.60 4.35
C PHE A 220 -15.31 18.25 3.43
N LEU A 221 -16.54 18.52 3.85
CA LEU A 221 -17.74 18.29 3.02
C LEU A 221 -17.76 19.16 1.76
N ARG A 222 -17.26 20.38 1.82
CA ARG A 222 -17.12 21.24 0.63
C ARG A 222 -16.06 20.70 -0.31
N ASP A 223 -14.87 20.37 0.21
CA ASP A 223 -13.78 19.83 -0.59
C ASP A 223 -14.18 18.48 -1.21
N ALA A 224 -14.92 17.63 -0.49
CA ALA A 224 -15.52 16.41 -1.03
C ALA A 224 -16.55 16.71 -2.14
N GLY A 225 -17.41 17.73 -1.95
CA GLY A 225 -18.35 18.18 -2.96
C GLY A 225 -17.66 18.72 -4.21
N ASP A 226 -16.57 19.47 -4.04
CA ASP A 226 -15.77 20.00 -5.14
C ASP A 226 -15.03 18.88 -5.89
N ALA A 227 -14.49 17.91 -5.17
CA ALA A 227 -13.87 16.73 -5.74
C ALA A 227 -14.87 15.87 -6.52
N LEU A 228 -16.06 15.63 -5.98
CA LEU A 228 -17.13 14.91 -6.69
C LEU A 228 -17.57 15.65 -7.95
N ARG A 229 -17.70 16.97 -7.89
CA ARG A 229 -17.99 17.80 -9.07
C ARG A 229 -16.87 17.72 -10.11
N CYS A 230 -15.62 17.71 -9.69
CA CYS A 230 -14.46 17.52 -10.56
C CYS A 230 -14.52 16.17 -11.30
N VAL A 231 -14.81 15.07 -10.59
CA VAL A 231 -14.98 13.74 -11.20
C VAL A 231 -16.18 13.74 -12.18
N ALA A 232 -17.30 14.35 -11.79
CA ALA A 232 -18.50 14.41 -12.63
C ALA A 232 -18.30 15.28 -13.89
N SER A 233 -17.42 16.29 -13.82
CA SER A 233 -17.14 17.20 -14.95
C SER A 233 -16.16 16.62 -15.96
N SER A 234 -15.32 15.64 -15.57
CA SER A 234 -14.31 15.01 -16.44
C SER A 234 -14.60 13.52 -16.62
N ARG A 235 -15.14 13.15 -17.78
CA ARG A 235 -15.38 11.74 -18.14
C ARG A 235 -14.09 10.91 -18.11
N TRP A 236 -12.97 11.50 -18.53
CA TRP A 236 -11.67 10.85 -18.49
C TRP A 236 -11.28 10.48 -17.06
N LEU A 237 -11.31 11.45 -16.13
CA LEU A 237 -10.97 11.21 -14.72
C LEU A 237 -11.91 10.17 -14.10
N GLY A 238 -13.23 10.30 -14.33
CA GLY A 238 -14.22 9.35 -13.82
C GLY A 238 -13.96 7.92 -14.29
N LEU A 239 -13.69 7.71 -15.58
CA LEU A 239 -13.41 6.38 -16.15
C LEU A 239 -12.10 5.80 -15.62
N VAL A 240 -11.05 6.61 -15.49
CA VAL A 240 -9.76 6.18 -14.92
C VAL A 240 -9.91 5.80 -13.45
N MET A 241 -10.72 6.55 -12.66
CA MET A 241 -11.02 6.18 -11.26
C MET A 241 -11.84 4.90 -11.17
N VAL A 242 -12.86 4.71 -12.03
CA VAL A 242 -13.62 3.44 -12.08
C VAL A 242 -12.70 2.26 -12.40
N GLN A 243 -11.79 2.43 -13.35
CA GLN A 243 -10.77 1.42 -13.67
C GLN A 243 -9.91 1.11 -12.45
N GLY A 244 -9.44 2.13 -11.73
CA GLY A 244 -8.64 1.97 -10.52
C GLY A 244 -9.38 1.21 -9.44
N VAL A 245 -10.59 1.64 -9.10
CA VAL A 245 -11.43 0.96 -8.09
C VAL A 245 -11.66 -0.51 -8.47
N ALA A 246 -11.99 -0.79 -9.74
CA ALA A 246 -12.24 -2.17 -10.17
C ALA A 246 -11.01 -3.07 -9.98
N VAL A 247 -9.82 -2.58 -10.36
CA VAL A 247 -8.57 -3.33 -10.26
C VAL A 247 -8.15 -3.50 -8.79
N PHE A 248 -8.21 -2.45 -7.99
CA PHE A 248 -7.80 -2.50 -6.58
C PHE A 248 -8.74 -3.37 -5.75
N THR A 249 -10.06 -3.26 -5.97
CA THR A 249 -11.04 -4.15 -5.35
C THR A 249 -10.79 -5.61 -5.72
N LEU A 250 -10.59 -5.91 -7.02
CA LEU A 250 -10.33 -7.28 -7.47
C LEU A 250 -9.08 -7.84 -6.81
N SER A 251 -8.00 -7.06 -6.79
CA SER A 251 -6.72 -7.44 -6.18
C SER A 251 -6.89 -7.71 -4.69
N ARG A 252 -7.55 -6.81 -3.97
CA ARG A 252 -7.78 -6.93 -2.52
C ARG A 252 -8.66 -8.12 -2.18
N ILE A 253 -9.77 -8.32 -2.88
CA ILE A 253 -10.67 -9.44 -2.64
C ILE A 253 -9.98 -10.77 -2.92
N CYS A 254 -9.22 -10.88 -4.00
CA CYS A 254 -8.49 -12.10 -4.31
C CYS A 254 -7.37 -12.39 -3.29
N GLN A 255 -6.51 -11.42 -3.02
CA GLN A 255 -5.32 -11.64 -2.19
C GLN A 255 -5.63 -11.70 -0.69
N VAL A 256 -6.69 -11.07 -0.22
CA VAL A 256 -7.04 -11.05 1.20
C VAL A 256 -8.15 -12.05 1.51
N ASN A 257 -9.24 -12.01 0.76
CA ASN A 257 -10.45 -12.76 1.13
C ASN A 257 -10.54 -14.13 0.47
N LEU A 258 -10.11 -14.27 -0.78
CA LEU A 258 -10.31 -15.50 -1.57
C LEU A 258 -9.12 -16.46 -1.54
N PHE A 259 -7.89 -15.99 -1.24
CA PHE A 259 -6.73 -16.87 -1.40
C PHE A 259 -6.79 -18.13 -0.53
N GLN A 260 -7.27 -18.04 0.73
CA GLN A 260 -7.42 -19.19 1.61
C GLN A 260 -8.58 -20.12 1.17
N PRO A 261 -9.80 -19.62 0.91
CA PRO A 261 -10.86 -20.45 0.33
C PRO A 261 -10.43 -21.16 -0.96
N ILE A 262 -9.72 -20.49 -1.86
CA ILE A 262 -9.21 -21.11 -3.09
C ILE A 262 -8.21 -22.23 -2.78
N LEU A 263 -7.28 -22.02 -1.85
CA LEU A 263 -6.30 -23.05 -1.48
C LEU A 263 -7.00 -24.27 -0.85
N LEU A 264 -7.95 -24.06 0.07
CA LEU A 264 -8.66 -25.11 0.76
C LEU A 264 -9.53 -25.93 -0.18
N ASP A 265 -10.23 -25.28 -1.12
CA ASP A 265 -11.06 -25.95 -2.13
C ASP A 265 -10.23 -26.89 -3.03
N HIS A 266 -8.97 -26.54 -3.28
CA HIS A 266 -8.03 -27.35 -4.03
C HIS A 266 -7.19 -28.32 -3.17
N GLY A 267 -7.60 -28.55 -1.90
CA GLY A 267 -6.95 -29.50 -1.00
C GLY A 267 -5.58 -29.05 -0.46
N ILE A 268 -5.26 -27.75 -0.56
CA ILE A 268 -4.03 -27.18 -0.03
C ILE A 268 -4.31 -26.66 1.38
N GLY A 269 -3.86 -27.39 2.40
CA GLY A 269 -4.13 -27.09 3.80
C GLY A 269 -3.35 -25.90 4.34
N GLU A 270 -3.73 -25.50 5.56
CA GLU A 270 -3.22 -24.35 6.31
C GLU A 270 -1.69 -24.31 6.46
N ALA A 271 -1.03 -25.46 6.56
CA ALA A 271 0.42 -25.55 6.66
C ALA A 271 1.16 -24.88 5.50
N SER A 272 0.53 -24.85 4.32
CA SER A 272 1.10 -24.29 3.09
C SER A 272 0.68 -22.82 2.84
N SER A 273 -0.42 -22.37 3.45
CA SER A 273 -1.02 -21.04 3.20
C SER A 273 -0.03 -19.90 3.42
N GLY A 274 0.78 -19.96 4.47
CA GLY A 274 1.81 -18.98 4.75
C GLY A 274 2.92 -18.93 3.70
N GLY A 275 3.35 -20.11 3.21
CA GLY A 275 4.35 -20.21 2.13
C GLY A 275 3.82 -19.66 0.80
N VAL A 276 2.57 -19.96 0.46
CA VAL A 276 1.92 -19.43 -0.75
C VAL A 276 1.77 -17.92 -0.68
N LEU A 277 1.32 -17.37 0.43
CA LEU A 277 1.18 -15.92 0.59
C LEU A 277 2.54 -15.20 0.57
N ALA A 278 3.59 -15.82 1.12
CA ALA A 278 4.95 -15.30 1.00
C ALA A 278 5.43 -15.30 -0.47
N ALA A 279 5.17 -16.37 -1.22
CA ALA A 279 5.49 -16.44 -2.65
C ALA A 279 4.71 -15.40 -3.47
N MET A 280 3.43 -15.19 -3.18
CA MET A 280 2.62 -14.10 -3.77
C MET A 280 3.22 -12.73 -3.47
N THR A 281 3.66 -12.49 -2.23
CA THR A 281 4.30 -11.22 -1.83
C THR A 281 5.60 -10.98 -2.60
N VAL A 282 6.43 -12.01 -2.78
CA VAL A 282 7.65 -11.91 -3.63
C VAL A 282 7.28 -11.60 -5.08
N ALA A 283 6.29 -12.31 -5.63
CA ALA A 283 5.84 -12.12 -7.00
C ALA A 283 5.33 -10.69 -7.23
N GLU A 284 4.55 -10.15 -6.31
CA GLU A 284 4.06 -8.78 -6.33
C GLU A 284 5.20 -7.76 -6.22
N ALA A 285 6.13 -7.96 -5.29
CA ALA A 285 7.31 -7.10 -5.15
C ALA A 285 8.16 -7.07 -6.44
N VAL A 286 8.35 -8.20 -7.10
CA VAL A 286 9.06 -8.28 -8.40
C VAL A 286 8.30 -7.51 -9.48
N GLY A 287 6.96 -7.65 -9.52
CA GLY A 287 6.11 -6.89 -10.44
C GLY A 287 6.22 -5.39 -10.23
N SER A 288 6.19 -4.95 -8.99
CA SER A 288 6.24 -3.52 -8.61
C SER A 288 7.63 -2.90 -8.84
N ALA A 289 8.70 -3.69 -8.74
CA ALA A 289 10.07 -3.18 -8.83
C ALA A 289 10.44 -2.63 -10.22
N ARG A 290 9.78 -3.05 -11.30
CA ARG A 290 10.15 -2.67 -12.67
C ARG A 290 8.97 -2.40 -13.60
N PRO A 291 8.04 -1.50 -13.27
CA PRO A 291 6.89 -1.19 -14.11
C PRO A 291 7.28 -0.66 -15.48
N GLN A 292 8.49 -0.10 -15.60
CA GLN A 292 9.02 0.48 -16.84
C GLN A 292 9.29 -0.56 -17.95
N TRP A 293 9.48 -1.84 -17.62
CA TRP A 293 9.69 -2.87 -18.64
C TRP A 293 8.48 -3.04 -19.56
N LEU A 294 7.29 -2.84 -18.97
CA LEU A 294 6.05 -2.94 -19.71
C LEU A 294 5.68 -1.64 -20.42
N SER A 295 6.03 -0.47 -19.87
CA SER A 295 5.60 0.85 -20.39
C SER A 295 6.23 1.24 -21.73
N ARG A 296 7.22 0.51 -22.22
CA ARG A 296 7.93 0.85 -23.46
C ARG A 296 7.16 0.53 -24.75
N ARG A 297 6.13 -0.31 -24.72
CA ARG A 297 5.46 -0.84 -25.91
C ARG A 297 3.99 -0.44 -26.05
N LEU A 298 3.32 -0.07 -24.96
CA LEU A 298 1.90 0.29 -24.95
C LEU A 298 1.67 1.57 -24.15
N THR A 299 0.55 2.24 -24.40
CA THR A 299 0.12 3.36 -23.55
C THR A 299 -0.22 2.89 -22.15
N PRO A 300 -0.07 3.72 -21.10
CA PRO A 300 -0.42 3.34 -19.73
C PRO A 300 -1.83 2.78 -19.58
N VAL A 301 -2.81 3.37 -20.27
CA VAL A 301 -4.21 2.91 -20.26
C VAL A 301 -4.34 1.51 -20.87
N ALA A 302 -3.68 1.26 -22.01
CA ALA A 302 -3.69 -0.05 -22.65
C ALA A 302 -3.02 -1.10 -21.77
N TRP A 303 -1.94 -0.75 -21.08
CA TRP A 303 -1.26 -1.64 -20.13
C TRP A 303 -2.16 -2.07 -18.99
N VAL A 304 -2.80 -1.09 -18.31
CA VAL A 304 -3.73 -1.42 -17.21
C VAL A 304 -4.83 -2.34 -17.71
N SER A 305 -5.37 -2.10 -18.91
CA SER A 305 -6.42 -2.95 -19.48
C SER A 305 -5.95 -4.37 -19.76
N VAL A 306 -4.76 -4.53 -20.38
CA VAL A 306 -4.19 -5.86 -20.66
C VAL A 306 -3.92 -6.63 -19.36
N LEU A 307 -3.31 -5.99 -18.38
CA LEU A 307 -3.04 -6.62 -17.08
C LEU A 307 -4.33 -6.94 -16.31
N SER A 308 -5.34 -6.09 -16.41
CA SER A 308 -6.62 -6.35 -15.77
C SER A 308 -7.37 -7.52 -16.41
N LEU A 309 -7.27 -7.67 -17.74
CA LEU A 309 -7.78 -8.86 -18.43
C LEU A 309 -6.97 -10.11 -18.05
N ALA A 310 -5.65 -9.96 -17.85
CA ALA A 310 -4.83 -11.06 -17.35
C ALA A 310 -5.25 -11.45 -15.91
N LEU A 311 -5.55 -10.49 -15.02
CA LEU A 311 -6.10 -10.76 -13.69
C LEU A 311 -7.44 -11.51 -13.78
N ALA A 312 -8.35 -11.08 -14.64
CA ALA A 312 -9.61 -11.78 -14.87
C ALA A 312 -9.39 -13.19 -15.42
N GLY A 313 -8.47 -13.35 -16.37
CA GLY A 313 -8.12 -14.65 -16.94
C GLY A 313 -7.50 -15.61 -15.93
N THR A 314 -6.66 -15.12 -15.02
CA THR A 314 -6.08 -15.95 -13.94
C THR A 314 -7.17 -16.42 -12.97
N LEU A 315 -8.15 -15.57 -12.62
CA LEU A 315 -9.28 -15.98 -11.79
C LEU A 315 -10.12 -17.08 -12.47
N ALA A 316 -10.43 -16.91 -13.75
CA ALA A 316 -11.17 -17.93 -14.50
C ALA A 316 -10.40 -19.26 -14.59
N ALA A 317 -9.07 -19.18 -14.75
CA ALA A 317 -8.21 -20.36 -14.82
C ALA A 317 -8.08 -21.07 -13.46
N MET A 318 -8.18 -20.36 -12.35
CA MET A 318 -8.18 -20.96 -11.01
C MET A 318 -9.41 -21.87 -10.78
N ALA A 319 -10.56 -21.54 -11.38
CA ALA A 319 -11.79 -22.33 -11.23
C ALA A 319 -11.69 -23.74 -11.84
N VAL A 320 -10.72 -23.99 -12.72
CA VAL A 320 -10.56 -25.30 -13.41
C VAL A 320 -9.17 -25.90 -13.22
N GLY A 321 -8.31 -25.23 -12.44
CA GLY A 321 -6.91 -25.60 -12.24
C GLY A 321 -6.72 -26.73 -11.22
N GLY A 322 -5.63 -27.48 -11.31
CA GLY A 322 -5.20 -28.35 -10.20
C GLY A 322 -4.40 -27.59 -9.15
N PRO A 323 -4.08 -28.21 -8.00
CA PRO A 323 -3.48 -27.54 -6.84
C PRO A 323 -2.22 -26.72 -7.17
N TRP A 324 -1.28 -27.30 -7.89
CA TRP A 324 -0.02 -26.61 -8.29
C TRP A 324 -0.25 -25.48 -9.28
N THR A 325 -1.22 -25.67 -10.18
CA THR A 325 -1.62 -24.64 -11.15
C THR A 325 -2.21 -23.44 -10.45
N VAL A 326 -3.05 -23.67 -9.44
CA VAL A 326 -3.68 -22.61 -8.64
C VAL A 326 -2.63 -21.80 -7.88
N ILE A 327 -1.63 -22.43 -7.27
CA ILE A 327 -0.52 -21.71 -6.61
C ILE A 327 0.23 -20.82 -7.63
N ALA A 328 0.54 -21.38 -8.81
CA ALA A 328 1.20 -20.60 -9.86
C ALA A 328 0.35 -19.43 -10.36
N LEU A 329 -0.97 -19.63 -10.49
CA LEU A 329 -1.91 -18.59 -10.92
C LEU A 329 -2.09 -17.51 -9.84
N LEU A 330 -2.10 -17.85 -8.55
CA LEU A 330 -2.10 -16.88 -7.45
C LEU A 330 -0.83 -16.02 -7.45
N CYS A 331 0.34 -16.62 -7.67
CA CYS A 331 1.59 -15.88 -7.81
C CYS A 331 1.59 -14.99 -9.07
N LEU A 332 1.06 -15.49 -10.18
CA LEU A 332 0.93 -14.69 -11.42
C LEU A 332 -0.05 -13.53 -11.23
N PHE A 333 -1.16 -13.77 -10.53
CA PHE A 333 -2.12 -12.74 -10.16
C PHE A 333 -1.46 -11.65 -9.31
N ALA A 334 -0.71 -12.03 -8.28
CA ALA A 334 0.01 -11.10 -7.43
C ALA A 334 1.07 -10.30 -8.20
N ALA A 335 1.85 -10.95 -9.08
CA ALA A 335 2.80 -10.26 -9.96
C ALA A 335 2.11 -9.24 -10.87
N ALA A 336 0.99 -9.62 -11.50
CA ALA A 336 0.21 -8.72 -12.35
C ALA A 336 -0.33 -7.52 -11.55
N THR A 337 -0.81 -7.74 -10.32
CA THR A 337 -1.21 -6.66 -9.40
C THR A 337 -0.05 -5.71 -9.12
N GLY A 338 1.15 -6.24 -8.83
CA GLY A 338 2.34 -5.43 -8.61
C GLY A 338 2.67 -4.52 -9.80
N PHE A 339 2.50 -4.98 -11.03
CA PHE A 339 2.69 -4.15 -12.22
C PHE A 339 1.58 -3.10 -12.41
N VAL A 340 0.33 -3.47 -12.16
CA VAL A 340 -0.83 -2.59 -12.39
C VAL A 340 -0.84 -1.41 -11.45
N TYR A 341 -0.55 -1.63 -10.16
CA TYR A 341 -0.73 -0.65 -9.11
C TYR A 341 -0.01 0.69 -9.37
N PRO A 342 1.31 0.73 -9.61
CA PRO A 342 2.01 2.00 -9.83
C PRO A 342 1.57 2.70 -11.11
N VAL A 343 1.24 1.94 -12.17
CA VAL A 343 0.77 2.51 -13.44
C VAL A 343 -0.61 3.13 -13.27
N GLN A 344 -1.53 2.45 -12.58
CA GLN A 344 -2.87 2.96 -12.32
C GLN A 344 -2.83 4.19 -11.41
N ARG A 345 -2.00 4.18 -10.36
CA ARG A 345 -1.80 5.36 -9.50
C ARG A 345 -1.27 6.56 -10.28
N LYS A 346 -0.32 6.33 -11.18
CA LYS A 346 0.17 7.39 -12.08
C LYS A 346 -0.93 7.91 -12.98
N LEU A 347 -1.75 7.05 -13.59
CA LEU A 347 -2.87 7.46 -14.45
C LEU A 347 -3.88 8.35 -13.72
N VAL A 348 -4.27 7.97 -12.51
CA VAL A 348 -5.17 8.79 -11.68
C VAL A 348 -4.53 10.13 -11.37
N ASN A 349 -3.26 10.13 -10.93
CA ASN A 349 -2.55 11.37 -10.60
C ASN A 349 -2.38 12.31 -11.80
N ASP A 350 -2.11 11.76 -12.98
CA ASP A 350 -1.99 12.54 -14.23
C ASP A 350 -3.35 13.08 -14.71
N ALA A 351 -4.45 12.38 -14.38
CA ALA A 351 -5.81 12.78 -14.78
C ALA A 351 -6.39 13.88 -13.88
N VAL A 352 -5.86 14.09 -12.67
CA VAL A 352 -6.33 15.11 -11.74
C VAL A 352 -5.88 16.50 -12.20
N PRO A 353 -6.82 17.47 -12.40
CA PRO A 353 -6.47 18.84 -12.76
C PRO A 353 -5.54 19.51 -11.71
N PRO A 354 -4.67 20.44 -12.13
CA PRO A 354 -3.72 21.11 -11.21
C PRO A 354 -4.40 21.84 -10.04
N ASP A 355 -5.58 22.41 -10.29
CA ASP A 355 -6.32 23.21 -9.31
C ASP A 355 -7.28 22.37 -8.45
N ALA A 356 -7.40 21.06 -8.71
CA ALA A 356 -8.30 20.19 -7.97
C ALA A 356 -7.71 19.74 -6.63
N PRO A 357 -8.54 19.46 -5.62
CA PRO A 357 -8.09 18.95 -4.32
C PRO A 357 -7.64 17.48 -4.43
N ARG A 358 -6.40 17.26 -4.93
CA ARG A 358 -5.84 15.94 -5.25
C ARG A 358 -5.94 14.95 -4.08
N ALA A 359 -5.57 15.38 -2.87
CA ALA A 359 -5.65 14.52 -1.68
C ALA A 359 -7.08 14.04 -1.41
N THR A 360 -8.07 14.93 -1.55
CA THR A 360 -9.48 14.59 -1.35
C THR A 360 -9.99 13.63 -2.43
N LEU A 361 -9.54 13.79 -3.69
CA LEU A 361 -9.89 12.88 -4.78
C LEU A 361 -9.36 11.47 -4.54
N LEU A 362 -8.11 11.33 -4.12
CA LEU A 362 -7.51 10.03 -3.78
C LEU A 362 -8.17 9.39 -2.55
N SER A 363 -8.56 10.19 -1.55
CA SER A 363 -9.34 9.69 -0.41
C SER A 363 -10.73 9.19 -0.83
N ILE A 364 -11.41 9.88 -1.75
CA ILE A 364 -12.69 9.42 -2.30
C ILE A 364 -12.51 8.09 -3.06
N GLU A 365 -11.47 7.97 -3.89
CA GLU A 365 -11.14 6.71 -4.57
C GLU A 365 -10.99 5.56 -3.56
N SER A 366 -10.22 5.78 -2.49
CA SER A 366 -10.00 4.80 -1.42
C SER A 366 -11.30 4.42 -0.68
N ILE A 367 -12.14 5.39 -0.36
CA ILE A 367 -13.44 5.14 0.29
C ILE A 367 -14.36 4.32 -0.62
N VAL A 368 -14.42 4.66 -1.92
CA VAL A 368 -15.24 3.92 -2.89
C VAL A 368 -14.72 2.50 -3.06
N ASP A 369 -13.40 2.30 -3.19
CA ASP A 369 -12.78 0.97 -3.25
C ASP A 369 -13.19 0.11 -2.05
N ARG A 370 -13.10 0.63 -0.83
CA ARG A 370 -13.48 -0.11 0.38
C ARG A 370 -14.98 -0.37 0.46
N ALA A 371 -15.81 0.57 0.04
CA ALA A 371 -17.26 0.35 -0.02
C ALA A 371 -17.61 -0.79 -1.00
N VAL A 372 -16.95 -0.83 -2.16
CA VAL A 372 -17.10 -1.92 -3.12
C VAL A 372 -16.55 -3.23 -2.54
N CYS A 373 -15.40 -3.20 -1.84
CA CYS A 373 -14.88 -4.38 -1.14
C CYS A 373 -15.84 -4.91 -0.07
N ALA A 374 -16.54 -4.02 0.65
CA ALA A 374 -17.53 -4.43 1.65
C ALA A 374 -18.71 -5.20 1.00
N LEU A 375 -19.22 -4.71 -0.12
CA LEU A 375 -20.27 -5.39 -0.88
C LEU A 375 -19.76 -6.71 -1.49
N ALA A 376 -18.55 -6.68 -2.06
CA ALA A 376 -17.94 -7.87 -2.63
C ALA A 376 -17.70 -8.96 -1.56
N ALA A 377 -17.31 -8.61 -0.34
CA ALA A 377 -17.15 -9.56 0.75
C ALA A 377 -18.47 -10.29 1.11
N ILE A 378 -19.60 -9.57 1.11
CA ILE A 378 -20.92 -10.20 1.30
C ILE A 378 -21.21 -11.20 0.18
N ALA A 379 -20.94 -10.82 -1.07
CA ALA A 379 -21.13 -11.72 -2.21
C ALA A 379 -20.21 -12.96 -2.09
N VAL A 380 -18.93 -12.77 -1.75
CA VAL A 380 -17.99 -13.87 -1.49
C VAL A 380 -18.57 -14.83 -0.44
N GLY A 381 -19.06 -14.30 0.69
CA GLY A 381 -19.66 -15.10 1.75
C GLY A 381 -20.84 -15.92 1.26
N ALA A 382 -21.72 -15.34 0.45
CA ALA A 382 -22.88 -16.04 -0.09
C ALA A 382 -22.50 -17.20 -1.04
N TYR A 383 -21.56 -16.96 -1.96
CA TYR A 383 -21.11 -17.98 -2.90
C TYR A 383 -20.32 -19.11 -2.21
N VAL A 384 -19.41 -18.77 -1.31
CA VAL A 384 -18.60 -19.75 -0.57
C VAL A 384 -19.49 -20.60 0.34
N SER A 385 -20.46 -19.98 1.04
CA SER A 385 -21.44 -20.71 1.87
C SER A 385 -22.31 -21.68 1.07
N ALA A 386 -22.54 -21.38 -0.21
CA ALA A 386 -23.31 -22.23 -1.10
C ALA A 386 -22.45 -23.31 -1.81
N GLY A 387 -21.15 -23.36 -1.58
CA GLY A 387 -20.22 -24.28 -2.24
C GLY A 387 -19.99 -23.95 -3.73
N HIS A 388 -20.17 -22.69 -4.13
CA HIS A 388 -20.08 -22.23 -5.52
C HIS A 388 -18.86 -21.32 -5.75
N LEU A 389 -17.69 -21.68 -5.19
CA LEU A 389 -16.47 -20.89 -5.32
C LEU A 389 -16.03 -20.69 -6.77
N ASP A 390 -16.03 -21.79 -7.58
CA ASP A 390 -15.68 -21.74 -9.00
C ASP A 390 -16.59 -20.79 -9.78
N THR A 391 -17.89 -20.83 -9.50
CA THR A 391 -18.86 -19.93 -10.11
C THR A 391 -18.60 -18.48 -9.74
N LEU A 392 -18.20 -18.21 -8.48
CA LEU A 392 -17.78 -16.86 -8.05
C LEU A 392 -16.56 -16.39 -8.83
N LEU A 393 -15.54 -17.24 -8.98
CA LEU A 393 -14.31 -16.89 -9.72
C LEU A 393 -14.63 -16.58 -11.19
N LEU A 394 -15.46 -17.39 -11.84
CA LEU A 394 -15.90 -17.16 -13.23
C LEU A 394 -16.75 -15.90 -13.38
N HIS A 395 -17.70 -15.66 -12.48
CA HIS A 395 -18.53 -14.46 -12.50
C HIS A 395 -17.69 -13.19 -12.24
N SER A 396 -16.74 -13.27 -11.30
CA SER A 396 -15.82 -12.16 -11.02
C SER A 396 -14.92 -11.86 -12.19
N ALA A 397 -14.41 -12.89 -12.87
CA ALA A 397 -13.62 -12.76 -14.10
C ALA A 397 -14.43 -12.10 -15.23
N LEU A 398 -15.66 -12.58 -15.46
CA LEU A 398 -16.56 -12.06 -16.49
C LEU A 398 -16.95 -10.61 -16.20
N ALA A 399 -17.38 -10.32 -14.96
CA ALA A 399 -17.77 -8.96 -14.56
C ALA A 399 -16.61 -7.97 -14.72
N THR A 400 -15.39 -8.39 -14.32
CA THR A 400 -14.18 -7.59 -14.50
C THR A 400 -13.88 -7.36 -15.98
N ALA A 401 -13.92 -8.40 -16.81
CA ALA A 401 -13.65 -8.30 -18.23
C ALA A 401 -14.67 -7.39 -18.94
N VAL A 402 -15.96 -7.51 -18.62
CA VAL A 402 -17.03 -6.68 -19.18
C VAL A 402 -16.88 -5.22 -18.74
N LEU A 403 -16.67 -4.98 -17.43
CA LEU A 403 -16.51 -3.63 -16.90
C LEU A 403 -15.32 -2.92 -17.52
N LEU A 404 -14.15 -3.59 -17.49
CA LEU A 404 -12.93 -2.99 -18.02
C LEU A 404 -12.91 -2.88 -19.53
N GLY A 405 -13.56 -3.84 -20.25
CA GLY A 405 -13.81 -3.73 -21.67
C GLY A 405 -14.67 -2.52 -22.00
N ALA A 406 -15.77 -2.29 -21.27
CA ALA A 406 -16.63 -1.12 -21.44
C ALA A 406 -15.87 0.19 -21.15
N VAL A 407 -15.12 0.25 -20.04
CA VAL A 407 -14.29 1.42 -19.71
C VAL A 407 -13.27 1.69 -20.82
N GLN A 408 -12.64 0.66 -21.34
CA GLN A 408 -11.64 0.80 -22.41
C GLN A 408 -12.27 1.32 -23.72
N LEU A 409 -13.43 0.81 -24.10
CA LEU A 409 -14.16 1.29 -25.28
C LEU A 409 -14.54 2.78 -25.11
N LEU A 410 -15.02 3.17 -23.93
CA LEU A 410 -15.35 4.54 -23.62
C LEU A 410 -14.13 5.47 -23.64
N LEU A 411 -12.99 5.05 -23.04
CA LEU A 411 -11.74 5.81 -23.06
C LEU A 411 -11.17 6.00 -24.47
N HIS A 412 -11.45 5.08 -25.39
CA HIS A 412 -11.05 5.20 -26.80
C HIS A 412 -12.06 5.93 -27.66
N SER A 413 -13.25 6.23 -27.14
CA SER A 413 -14.26 7.01 -27.88
C SER A 413 -13.73 8.40 -28.23
N GLY A 414 -14.06 8.89 -29.42
CA GLY A 414 -13.61 10.20 -29.92
C GLY A 414 -14.02 11.39 -29.04
N VAL A 415 -15.08 11.22 -28.25
CA VAL A 415 -15.59 12.25 -27.33
C VAL A 415 -14.62 12.42 -26.15
N VAL A 416 -14.22 11.34 -25.49
CA VAL A 416 -13.34 11.38 -24.31
C VAL A 416 -11.91 11.78 -24.72
N LYS A 417 -11.43 11.35 -25.89
CA LYS A 417 -10.13 11.79 -26.42
C LYS A 417 -10.07 13.30 -26.68
N ARG A 418 -11.17 13.89 -27.17
CA ARG A 418 -11.23 15.34 -27.41
C ARG A 418 -11.26 16.14 -26.11
N GLU A 419 -11.97 15.69 -25.09
CA GLU A 419 -11.96 16.31 -23.76
C GLU A 419 -10.55 16.32 -23.16
N HIS A 420 -9.83 15.19 -23.25
CA HIS A 420 -8.47 15.08 -22.72
C HIS A 420 -7.45 15.93 -23.50
N ALA A 421 -7.55 16.01 -24.80
CA ALA A 421 -6.69 16.84 -25.65
C ALA A 421 -6.96 18.35 -25.48
N GLY A 422 -8.19 18.73 -25.15
CA GLY A 422 -8.57 20.13 -24.89
C GLY A 422 -8.16 20.66 -23.52
N SER A 423 -7.88 19.79 -22.57
CA SER A 423 -7.41 20.12 -21.23
C SER A 423 -5.87 20.13 -21.07
N GLY A 424 -5.14 19.90 -22.15
CA GLY A 424 -3.66 20.01 -22.17
C GLY A 424 -3.22 21.47 -21.92
N PRO A 425 -2.01 21.69 -21.38
CA PRO A 425 -1.48 23.05 -21.24
C PRO A 425 -1.51 23.74 -22.59
N GLY A 426 -2.19 24.89 -22.65
CA GLY A 426 -2.26 25.72 -23.85
C GLY A 426 -0.86 26.00 -24.40
N PRO A 427 -0.73 26.30 -25.72
CA PRO A 427 0.57 26.53 -26.33
C PRO A 427 1.31 27.58 -25.52
N ALA A 428 2.57 27.28 -25.18
CA ALA A 428 3.44 28.21 -24.49
C ALA A 428 3.44 29.53 -25.28
N VAL A 429 2.90 30.57 -24.68
CA VAL A 429 3.02 31.92 -25.21
C VAL A 429 4.47 32.31 -24.99
N ASP A 430 5.26 32.29 -26.04
CA ASP A 430 6.59 32.89 -26.09
C ASP A 430 6.44 34.40 -25.85
N GLY A 431 6.44 34.76 -24.60
CA GLY A 431 6.44 36.12 -24.12
C GLY A 431 7.60 36.29 -23.15
N HIS A 432 8.72 36.82 -23.63
CA HIS A 432 9.81 37.27 -22.79
C HIS A 432 9.33 38.38 -21.83
N ALA A 433 8.83 37.96 -20.65
CA ALA A 433 8.72 38.86 -19.51
C ALA A 433 9.45 38.19 -18.34
N ARG A 434 10.58 38.74 -17.99
CA ARG A 434 11.35 38.42 -16.79
C ARG A 434 10.45 38.67 -15.57
N VAL A 435 10.00 37.63 -14.90
CA VAL A 435 9.34 37.70 -13.60
C VAL A 435 10.38 37.29 -12.54
N PRO A 436 10.52 38.05 -11.43
CA PRO A 436 11.52 37.75 -10.40
C PRO A 436 11.17 36.44 -9.68
N ALA A 437 12.22 35.67 -9.40
CA ALA A 437 12.15 34.40 -8.71
C ALA A 437 11.48 34.54 -7.33
N SER A 438 10.20 34.19 -7.26
CA SER A 438 9.52 33.90 -6.01
C SER A 438 9.81 32.44 -5.64
N ARG A 439 10.29 32.25 -4.42
CA ARG A 439 10.62 30.96 -3.80
C ARG A 439 9.42 30.02 -3.88
N ALA A 440 9.50 29.03 -4.74
CA ALA A 440 8.59 27.90 -4.72
C ALA A 440 8.88 27.07 -3.46
N ALA A 441 7.94 27.02 -2.54
CA ALA A 441 7.91 26.03 -1.47
C ALA A 441 7.62 24.66 -2.10
N PRO A 442 8.33 23.59 -1.68
CA PRO A 442 7.99 22.25 -2.16
C PRO A 442 6.62 21.86 -1.63
N THR A 443 5.71 21.57 -2.54
CA THR A 443 4.41 20.95 -2.22
C THR A 443 4.71 19.60 -1.59
N ALA A 444 4.43 19.47 -0.30
CA ALA A 444 4.38 18.20 0.38
C ALA A 444 3.24 17.38 -0.26
N GLY A 445 3.61 16.35 -1.01
CA GLY A 445 2.67 15.34 -1.44
C GLY A 445 2.13 14.63 -0.19
N ALA A 446 0.90 14.92 0.16
CA ALA A 446 0.18 14.13 1.13
C ALA A 446 -0.18 12.81 0.46
N ASP A 447 0.72 11.84 0.55
CA ASP A 447 0.37 10.44 0.34
C ASP A 447 -0.60 10.05 1.44
N ALA A 448 -1.89 10.14 1.14
CA ALA A 448 -2.93 9.53 1.94
C ALA A 448 -2.61 8.03 2.01
N GLY A 449 -2.38 7.55 3.22
CA GLY A 449 -1.90 6.22 3.51
C GLY A 449 -2.56 5.14 2.68
N ALA A 450 -1.78 4.57 1.78
CA ALA A 450 -2.09 3.29 1.22
C ALA A 450 -1.86 2.28 2.34
N ASP A 451 -2.94 1.66 2.79
CA ASP A 451 -2.87 0.59 3.76
C ASP A 451 -1.96 -0.51 3.26
N ALA A 452 -1.07 -0.90 4.13
CA ALA A 452 -0.09 -1.94 3.92
C ALA A 452 -0.72 -3.34 3.98
N ASP A 453 -1.71 -3.57 3.17
CA ASP A 453 -2.09 -4.89 2.73
C ASP A 453 -1.61 -4.99 1.28
N ALA A 454 -0.39 -5.45 1.08
CA ALA A 454 0.24 -5.79 -0.18
C ALA A 454 0.57 -4.65 -1.15
N ASP A 455 1.31 -3.62 -0.76
CA ASP A 455 1.81 -2.63 -1.71
C ASP A 455 3.34 -2.49 -1.60
N ALA A 456 4.03 -3.13 -2.54
CA ALA A 456 5.46 -2.98 -2.76
C ALA A 456 5.71 -1.90 -3.82
N ASP A 457 6.14 -0.73 -3.41
CA ASP A 457 6.82 0.22 -4.29
C ASP A 457 8.31 0.24 -3.94
N ALA A 458 9.10 -0.42 -4.79
CA ALA A 458 10.55 -0.33 -4.77
C ALA A 458 11.00 0.63 -5.86
N ASP A 459 11.26 1.88 -5.51
CA ASP A 459 12.10 2.75 -6.30
C ASP A 459 13.57 2.44 -5.98
N ALA A 460 14.21 1.67 -6.86
CA ALA A 460 15.65 1.51 -6.89
C ALA A 460 16.20 2.33 -8.06
N ASP A 461 16.69 3.52 -7.76
CA ASP A 461 17.55 4.28 -8.67
C ASP A 461 18.86 3.53 -8.89
N GLY A 462 19.00 2.95 -10.07
CA GLY A 462 20.21 2.32 -10.56
C GLY A 462 21.23 3.38 -10.96
N HIS A 463 22.27 3.55 -10.18
CA HIS A 463 23.44 4.28 -10.60
C HIS A 463 24.37 3.37 -11.42
N ASP A 464 24.28 3.56 -12.73
CA ASP A 464 25.29 3.18 -13.73
C ASP A 464 26.64 3.85 -13.40
N ARG A 465 27.70 3.06 -13.25
CA ARG A 465 29.09 3.49 -13.47
C ARG A 465 29.86 2.39 -14.14
N GLY A 466 29.83 2.44 -15.44
CA GLY A 466 30.91 1.87 -16.24
C GLY A 466 32.14 2.76 -16.22
N ARG A 467 33.27 2.13 -16.33
CA ARG A 467 34.54 2.48 -17.02
C ARG A 467 35.75 2.15 -16.17
N THR A 468 36.54 1.40 -16.65
CA THR A 468 37.58 1.22 -17.67
C THR A 468 38.94 1.03 -17.04
N VAL A 469 39.55 -0.10 -17.42
CA VAL A 469 40.93 -0.27 -17.92
C VAL A 469 42.05 0.44 -17.19
N GLY A 470 42.96 -0.36 -16.66
CA GLY A 470 44.31 0.06 -16.28
C GLY A 470 45.17 -1.15 -15.92
N ARG A 471 45.93 -1.64 -16.89
CA ARG A 471 47.05 -2.57 -16.85
C ARG A 471 48.17 -2.09 -15.92
N SER A 472 48.82 -3.03 -15.21
CA SER A 472 50.28 -3.23 -15.14
C SER A 472 50.62 -4.02 -13.89
N THR A 473 51.06 -5.24 -14.05
CA THR A 473 52.42 -5.84 -13.99
C THR A 473 53.14 -5.86 -12.65
N GLU A 474 53.66 -7.08 -12.37
CA GLU A 474 54.83 -7.43 -11.52
C GLU A 474 54.64 -7.30 -10.01
N GLY A 475 54.95 -8.29 -9.21
CA GLY A 475 55.90 -9.33 -9.24
C GLY A 475 55.93 -10.08 -7.93
N ALA A 476 56.23 -11.35 -8.10
CA ALA A 476 57.13 -12.18 -7.31
C ALA A 476 56.80 -12.62 -5.87
N ARG A 477 56.57 -13.92 -5.76
CA ARG A 477 57.34 -14.93 -4.97
C ARG A 477 56.95 -15.26 -3.53
N ARG A 478 56.78 -16.59 -3.43
CA ARG A 478 57.10 -17.55 -2.33
C ARG A 478 55.93 -17.76 -1.33
N GLY A 479 55.34 -18.88 -1.23
CA GLY A 479 55.72 -20.28 -1.15
C GLY A 479 55.66 -20.80 0.28
N PRO A 480 55.25 -22.06 0.47
CA PRO A 480 54.29 -22.43 1.51
C PRO A 480 54.96 -23.24 2.69
N PRO A 481 54.30 -24.23 3.32
CA PRO A 481 53.54 -24.26 4.58
C PRO A 481 54.40 -24.88 5.72
N PRO A 482 53.98 -25.60 6.73
CA PRO A 482 52.77 -26.38 7.03
C PRO A 482 52.29 -26.35 8.50
N GLY A 483 51.15 -27.00 8.76
CA GLY A 483 51.00 -27.91 9.90
C GLY A 483 50.28 -27.37 11.13
N ALA A 484 49.12 -27.80 11.37
CA ALA A 484 48.50 -28.56 12.44
C ALA A 484 46.99 -28.36 12.41
#